data_fcf513cc806c264eb534dd61f3e719a4
#
_entry.id   fcf513cc806c264eb534dd61f3e719a4
#
_cell.length_a   1.000
_cell.length_b   1.000
_cell.length_c   1.000
_cell.angle_alpha   90.00
_cell.angle_beta   90.00
_cell.angle_gamma   90.00
#
_symmetry.space_group_name_H-M   'P 1'
#
loop_
_entity.id
_entity.type
_entity.pdbx_description
1 polymer ?
#
loop_
_entity_poly.entity_id
_entity_poly.type
_entity_poly.pdbx_seq_one_letter_code
_entity_poly.pdbx_strand_id
1 'polypeptide(L)'
;MIMGASNAAPVIINCTGETFTPTKSGAISTWVWEICRSAQKQGVEPWVITRTRDAEPYAWPNTILLDYPWIPQMRGTGIGRLLQWQKQITGWGHVRQGAYARAVVQAIRERGLEHGPFVLHNDPEMAVHMRRCFPKSVIVHLFHNANPCSETYRRQFPGAVTVAAGVSDFICRWQENYFGIPAGTTKTIYNGVDLQQFTPSEKTPDGPPVISFLGRTDASKAPDLLLRAARKLARKTKDFSVQILGARFYWGSEPDDYQRLLDQLSSELEHDGISVRRPGVISRSAVPGELRKAQIHVVPSRWDEPFGLATVEGMASGLAVVASRTGGTAEVVGDAGFLFERESEDELAGHLATLLEDKKLRGEYGRLARARAEKFTWDETWSVIRDAIQA
;
A
#
# COMPACT_ATOMS: atom_id res chain seq x y z
N MET A 1 -36.01 -19.39 -14.28
CA MET A 1 -36.01 -18.83 -12.92
C MET A 1 -34.54 -18.70 -12.53
N ILE A 2 -33.94 -17.51 -12.79
CA ILE A 2 -32.53 -17.22 -12.44
C ILE A 2 -32.50 -17.09 -10.93
N MET A 3 -31.88 -18.04 -10.26
CA MET A 3 -31.65 -17.92 -8.81
C MET A 3 -30.84 -16.65 -8.56
N GLY A 4 -31.41 -15.77 -7.74
CA GLY A 4 -30.82 -14.48 -7.40
C GLY A 4 -29.40 -14.63 -6.87
N ALA A 5 -28.57 -13.66 -7.22
CA ALA A 5 -27.20 -13.52 -6.70
C ALA A 5 -27.24 -13.64 -5.18
N SER A 6 -26.44 -14.57 -4.66
CA SER A 6 -26.29 -14.83 -3.23
C SER A 6 -25.95 -13.52 -2.51
N ASN A 7 -26.85 -13.04 -1.65
CA ASN A 7 -26.63 -11.89 -0.75
C ASN A 7 -25.65 -12.27 0.41
N ALA A 8 -24.85 -13.29 0.23
CA ALA A 8 -23.89 -13.74 1.23
C ALA A 8 -22.77 -12.74 1.39
N ALA A 9 -22.48 -12.37 2.63
CA ALA A 9 -21.36 -11.48 2.94
C ALA A 9 -20.03 -12.12 2.44
N PRO A 10 -19.12 -11.34 1.83
CA PRO A 10 -17.86 -11.87 1.33
C PRO A 10 -16.95 -12.34 2.46
N VAL A 11 -16.13 -13.34 2.13
CA VAL A 11 -15.05 -13.83 3.01
C VAL A 11 -13.73 -13.27 2.51
N ILE A 12 -13.17 -12.34 3.27
CA ILE A 12 -11.87 -11.71 2.98
C ILE A 12 -10.78 -12.54 3.65
N ILE A 13 -9.87 -13.09 2.86
CA ILE A 13 -8.77 -13.92 3.35
C ILE A 13 -7.49 -13.10 3.32
N ASN A 14 -7.03 -12.72 4.51
CA ASN A 14 -5.80 -11.96 4.65
C ASN A 14 -4.58 -12.80 4.20
N CYS A 15 -3.56 -12.17 3.63
CA CYS A 15 -2.40 -12.92 3.15
C CYS A 15 -1.55 -13.46 4.31
N THR A 16 -0.78 -14.52 4.03
CA THR A 16 0.06 -15.19 5.03
C THR A 16 1.10 -14.30 5.70
N GLY A 17 1.46 -13.18 5.08
CA GLY A 17 2.48 -12.23 5.55
C GLY A 17 1.98 -11.23 6.59
N GLU A 18 0.68 -11.00 6.66
CA GLU A 18 0.09 -9.94 7.47
C GLU A 18 -0.91 -10.44 8.51
N THR A 19 -1.08 -9.66 9.55
CA THR A 19 -2.06 -9.89 10.63
C THR A 19 -3.05 -8.73 10.66
N PHE A 20 -4.31 -9.04 10.90
CA PHE A 20 -5.41 -8.06 10.99
C PHE A 20 -5.38 -7.35 12.35
N THR A 21 -4.52 -6.34 12.50
CA THR A 21 -4.26 -5.63 13.76
C THR A 21 -3.97 -4.15 13.53
N PRO A 22 -4.37 -3.25 14.44
CA PRO A 22 -4.11 -1.81 14.30
C PRO A 22 -2.65 -1.40 14.57
N THR A 23 -1.87 -2.22 15.28
CA THR A 23 -0.57 -1.79 15.83
C THR A 23 0.65 -2.27 15.06
N LYS A 24 0.57 -3.38 14.37
CA LYS A 24 1.69 -4.00 13.63
C LYS A 24 1.26 -4.48 12.25
N SER A 25 0.37 -3.74 11.62
CA SER A 25 -0.19 -4.08 10.31
C SER A 25 0.61 -3.49 9.17
N GLY A 26 0.64 -4.21 8.06
CA GLY A 26 1.01 -3.67 6.76
C GLY A 26 -0.16 -2.99 6.06
N ALA A 27 0.08 -2.58 4.82
CA ALA A 27 -0.91 -1.88 4.00
C ALA A 27 -2.17 -2.72 3.72
N ILE A 28 -2.03 -4.04 3.57
CA ILE A 28 -3.15 -4.94 3.27
C ILE A 28 -4.11 -5.04 4.46
N SER A 29 -3.59 -5.16 5.69
CA SER A 29 -4.45 -5.22 6.87
C SER A 29 -5.22 -3.92 7.10
N THR A 30 -4.60 -2.78 6.86
CA THR A 30 -5.29 -1.48 6.85
C THR A 30 -6.37 -1.45 5.77
N TRP A 31 -6.07 -1.93 4.57
CA TRP A 31 -7.02 -2.05 3.47
C TRP A 31 -8.23 -2.91 3.87
N VAL A 32 -8.00 -4.10 4.43
CA VAL A 32 -9.09 -5.00 4.88
C VAL A 32 -9.97 -4.32 5.92
N TRP A 33 -9.36 -3.62 6.88
CA TRP A 33 -10.11 -2.88 7.91
C TRP A 33 -11.00 -1.78 7.30
N GLU A 34 -10.45 -0.98 6.41
CA GLU A 34 -11.21 0.11 5.78
C GLU A 34 -12.33 -0.41 4.87
N ILE A 35 -12.11 -1.53 4.17
CA ILE A 35 -13.16 -2.19 3.39
C ILE A 35 -14.27 -2.73 4.29
N CYS A 36 -13.94 -3.35 5.42
CA CYS A 36 -14.93 -3.80 6.39
C CYS A 36 -15.80 -2.63 6.88
N ARG A 37 -15.18 -1.49 7.22
CA ARG A 37 -15.91 -0.27 7.62
C ARG A 37 -16.82 0.28 6.51
N SER A 38 -16.33 0.32 5.28
CA SER A 38 -17.10 0.81 4.15
C SER A 38 -18.27 -0.13 3.79
N ALA A 39 -18.05 -1.45 3.88
CA ALA A 39 -19.09 -2.45 3.71
C ALA A 39 -20.20 -2.30 4.78
N GLN A 40 -19.80 -2.11 6.04
CA GLN A 40 -20.72 -1.97 7.17
C GLN A 40 -21.65 -0.75 7.03
N LYS A 41 -21.14 0.37 6.50
CA LYS A 41 -21.99 1.54 6.18
C LYS A 41 -23.12 1.20 5.19
N GLN A 42 -22.95 0.15 4.39
CA GLN A 42 -23.93 -0.34 3.41
C GLN A 42 -24.69 -1.59 3.89
N GLY A 43 -24.59 -1.91 5.19
CA GLY A 43 -25.30 -3.04 5.80
C GLY A 43 -24.69 -4.40 5.50
N VAL A 44 -23.45 -4.45 5.03
CA VAL A 44 -22.73 -5.71 4.77
C VAL A 44 -21.62 -5.89 5.79
N GLU A 45 -21.54 -7.06 6.41
CA GLU A 45 -20.48 -7.40 7.37
C GLU A 45 -19.62 -8.55 6.83
N PRO A 46 -18.52 -8.26 6.14
CA PRO A 46 -17.60 -9.27 5.63
C PRO A 46 -17.04 -10.17 6.73
N TRP A 47 -16.79 -11.44 6.41
CA TRP A 47 -15.96 -12.31 7.22
C TRP A 47 -14.49 -12.01 6.94
N VAL A 48 -13.66 -11.98 7.97
CA VAL A 48 -12.20 -11.80 7.84
C VAL A 48 -11.51 -13.03 8.40
N ILE A 49 -10.79 -13.75 7.56
CA ILE A 49 -9.95 -14.87 7.99
C ILE A 49 -8.51 -14.38 8.05
N THR A 50 -7.92 -14.45 9.21
CA THR A 50 -6.54 -14.00 9.46
C THR A 50 -5.89 -14.91 10.51
N ARG A 51 -4.59 -14.82 10.66
CA ARG A 51 -3.88 -15.56 11.69
C ARG A 51 -3.70 -14.73 12.96
N THR A 52 -3.58 -15.42 14.09
CA THR A 52 -3.13 -14.81 15.33
C THR A 52 -1.64 -14.45 15.27
N ARG A 53 -1.29 -13.34 15.87
CA ARG A 53 0.09 -12.94 16.23
C ARG A 53 0.02 -12.16 17.55
N ASP A 54 1.20 -11.83 18.09
CA ASP A 54 1.43 -11.12 19.35
C ASP A 54 0.88 -9.67 19.38
N ALA A 55 -0.30 -9.45 18.83
CA ALA A 55 -0.98 -8.17 18.83
C ALA A 55 -2.50 -8.38 18.74
N GLU A 56 -3.25 -7.57 19.46
CA GLU A 56 -4.71 -7.55 19.42
C GLU A 56 -5.22 -7.30 18.00
N PRO A 57 -6.17 -8.10 17.50
CA PRO A 57 -6.79 -7.87 16.21
C PRO A 57 -7.67 -6.61 16.23
N TYR A 58 -8.01 -6.09 15.05
CA TYR A 58 -9.10 -5.13 14.96
C TYR A 58 -10.38 -5.72 15.56
N ALA A 59 -11.15 -4.91 16.28
CA ALA A 59 -12.43 -5.30 16.86
C ALA A 59 -13.50 -5.42 15.75
N TRP A 60 -13.43 -6.51 14.97
CA TRP A 60 -14.39 -6.83 13.92
C TRP A 60 -15.15 -8.10 14.26
N PRO A 61 -16.52 -8.09 14.32
CA PRO A 61 -17.29 -9.20 14.88
C PRO A 61 -17.13 -10.51 14.10
N ASN A 62 -17.02 -10.45 12.79
CA ASN A 62 -16.89 -11.62 11.92
C ASN A 62 -15.41 -11.97 11.63
N THR A 63 -14.55 -11.91 12.65
CA THR A 63 -13.14 -12.29 12.51
C THR A 63 -12.92 -13.74 12.91
N ILE A 64 -12.30 -14.51 12.02
CA ILE A 64 -11.83 -15.89 12.28
C ILE A 64 -10.32 -15.84 12.44
N LEU A 65 -9.87 -16.12 13.67
CA LEU A 65 -8.46 -16.17 14.01
C LEU A 65 -7.96 -17.60 13.83
N LEU A 66 -7.00 -17.80 12.92
CA LEU A 66 -6.39 -19.09 12.69
C LEU A 66 -5.17 -19.26 13.59
N ASP A 67 -5.23 -20.27 14.45
CA ASP A 67 -4.06 -20.74 15.19
C ASP A 67 -3.41 -21.88 14.40
N TYR A 68 -2.27 -21.58 13.79
CA TYR A 68 -1.44 -22.58 13.14
C TYR A 68 0.04 -22.24 13.35
N PRO A 69 0.90 -23.26 13.48
CA PRO A 69 2.28 -23.04 13.88
C PRO A 69 3.01 -22.10 12.90
N TRP A 70 3.56 -21.03 13.44
CA TRP A 70 4.44 -20.14 12.73
C TRP A 70 5.78 -20.84 12.45
N ILE A 71 6.10 -21.06 11.19
CA ILE A 71 7.43 -21.49 10.77
C ILE A 71 8.23 -20.24 10.47
N PRO A 72 9.26 -19.88 11.27
CA PRO A 72 10.07 -18.69 11.03
C PRO A 72 10.71 -18.70 9.65
N GLN A 73 10.90 -17.52 9.05
CA GLN A 73 11.77 -17.42 7.87
C GLN A 73 13.21 -17.62 8.34
N MET A 74 13.78 -18.78 8.07
CA MET A 74 15.19 -19.09 8.38
C MET A 74 16.11 -18.40 7.35
N ARG A 75 16.04 -17.06 7.25
CA ARG A 75 16.91 -16.27 6.40
C ARG A 75 18.35 -16.30 6.97
N GLY A 76 19.32 -16.60 6.14
CA GLY A 76 20.74 -16.53 6.52
C GLY A 76 21.35 -17.79 7.11
N THR A 77 20.58 -18.82 7.45
CA THR A 77 21.10 -20.14 7.87
C THR A 77 21.38 -21.02 6.67
N GLY A 78 22.28 -22.03 6.83
CA GLY A 78 22.55 -23.04 5.78
C GLY A 78 21.28 -23.77 5.33
N ILE A 79 20.37 -24.09 6.27
CA ILE A 79 19.05 -24.69 6.02
C ILE A 79 18.17 -23.71 5.26
N GLY A 80 18.19 -22.42 5.59
CA GLY A 80 17.42 -21.40 4.89
C GLY A 80 17.87 -21.23 3.43
N ARG A 81 19.17 -21.35 3.14
CA ARG A 81 19.71 -21.36 1.76
C ARG A 81 19.30 -22.62 0.99
N LEU A 82 19.33 -23.78 1.62
CA LEU A 82 18.86 -25.05 1.04
C LEU A 82 17.37 -25.01 0.72
N LEU A 83 16.53 -24.48 1.61
CA LEU A 83 15.11 -24.30 1.41
C LEU A 83 14.81 -23.25 0.33
N GLN A 84 15.62 -22.18 0.20
CA GLN A 84 15.52 -21.22 -0.90
C GLN A 84 15.91 -21.85 -2.25
N TRP A 85 16.93 -22.70 -2.27
CA TRP A 85 17.37 -23.43 -3.45
C TRP A 85 16.32 -24.48 -3.88
N GLN A 86 15.76 -25.25 -2.94
CA GLN A 86 14.63 -26.13 -3.20
C GLN A 86 13.40 -25.35 -3.73
N LYS A 87 13.14 -24.16 -3.22
CA LYS A 87 12.09 -23.26 -3.70
C LYS A 87 12.27 -22.91 -5.18
N GLN A 88 13.49 -22.65 -5.62
CA GLN A 88 13.78 -22.34 -7.02
C GLN A 88 13.62 -23.54 -7.96
N ILE A 89 13.96 -24.75 -7.50
CA ILE A 89 13.96 -25.96 -8.36
C ILE A 89 12.61 -26.68 -8.34
N THR A 90 11.94 -26.79 -7.19
CA THR A 90 10.75 -27.64 -7.03
C THR A 90 9.44 -26.87 -6.95
N GLY A 91 9.47 -25.55 -6.85
CA GLY A 91 8.29 -24.75 -6.54
C GLY A 91 7.72 -25.01 -5.12
N TRP A 92 8.37 -25.85 -4.31
CA TRP A 92 7.95 -26.26 -2.97
C TRP A 92 8.26 -25.19 -1.90
N GLY A 93 8.21 -23.93 -2.24
CA GLY A 93 8.44 -22.83 -1.31
C GLY A 93 7.40 -22.67 -0.21
N HIS A 94 6.40 -23.55 -0.11
CA HIS A 94 5.14 -23.21 0.50
C HIS A 94 4.57 -24.21 1.51
N VAL A 95 5.41 -24.91 2.29
CA VAL A 95 4.94 -25.67 3.45
C VAL A 95 4.09 -24.75 4.36
N ARG A 96 4.48 -23.48 4.52
CA ARG A 96 3.72 -22.47 5.26
C ARG A 96 2.40 -22.10 4.58
N GLN A 97 2.41 -21.82 3.28
CA GLN A 97 1.19 -21.49 2.54
C GLN A 97 0.23 -22.66 2.46
N GLY A 98 0.74 -23.87 2.24
CA GLY A 98 -0.08 -25.07 2.26
C GLY A 98 -0.73 -25.37 3.63
N ALA A 99 -0.07 -25.09 4.75
CA ALA A 99 -0.65 -25.20 6.07
C ALA A 99 -1.72 -24.13 6.30
N TYR A 100 -1.43 -22.87 5.93
CA TYR A 100 -2.38 -21.78 6.01
C TYR A 100 -3.62 -22.05 5.14
N ALA A 101 -3.43 -22.44 3.88
CA ALA A 101 -4.53 -22.75 2.99
C ALA A 101 -5.45 -23.86 3.53
N ARG A 102 -4.89 -24.93 4.12
CA ARG A 102 -5.68 -25.97 4.76
C ARG A 102 -6.47 -25.43 5.96
N ALA A 103 -5.85 -24.62 6.82
CA ALA A 103 -6.53 -24.01 7.96
C ALA A 103 -7.67 -23.06 7.51
N VAL A 104 -7.45 -22.28 6.46
CA VAL A 104 -8.48 -21.42 5.84
C VAL A 104 -9.65 -22.27 5.36
N VAL A 105 -9.41 -23.31 4.57
CA VAL A 105 -10.46 -24.19 4.04
C VAL A 105 -11.25 -24.87 5.16
N GLN A 106 -10.57 -25.33 6.18
CA GLN A 106 -11.21 -25.93 7.35
C GLN A 106 -12.11 -24.91 8.06
N ALA A 107 -11.62 -23.71 8.34
CA ALA A 107 -12.39 -22.66 9.00
C ALA A 107 -13.63 -22.22 8.18
N ILE A 108 -13.52 -22.16 6.86
CA ILE A 108 -14.65 -21.89 5.96
C ILE A 108 -15.72 -22.96 6.11
N ARG A 109 -15.34 -24.24 6.09
CA ARG A 109 -16.28 -25.39 6.23
C ARG A 109 -16.94 -25.42 7.60
N GLU A 110 -16.19 -25.23 8.67
CA GLU A 110 -16.70 -25.21 10.04
C GLU A 110 -17.73 -24.10 10.29
N ARG A 111 -17.70 -23.04 9.48
CA ARG A 111 -18.62 -21.90 9.58
C ARG A 111 -19.72 -21.89 8.52
N GLY A 112 -19.77 -22.88 7.63
CA GLY A 112 -20.76 -22.93 6.55
C GLY A 112 -20.63 -21.82 5.51
N LEU A 113 -19.38 -21.35 5.23
CA LEU A 113 -19.10 -20.22 4.35
C LEU A 113 -18.69 -20.63 2.92
N GLU A 114 -18.88 -21.90 2.55
CA GLU A 114 -18.40 -22.47 1.28
C GLU A 114 -19.04 -21.85 0.04
N HIS A 115 -20.21 -21.25 0.19
CA HIS A 115 -20.97 -20.64 -0.91
C HIS A 115 -20.77 -19.13 -1.02
N GLY A 116 -19.99 -18.54 -0.12
CA GLY A 116 -19.68 -17.10 -0.16
C GLY A 116 -18.69 -16.74 -1.26
N PRO A 117 -18.70 -15.49 -1.73
CA PRO A 117 -17.62 -14.98 -2.53
C PRO A 117 -16.36 -14.78 -1.69
N PHE A 118 -15.20 -15.10 -2.27
CA PHE A 118 -13.90 -14.99 -1.62
C PHE A 118 -13.10 -13.82 -2.20
N VAL A 119 -12.53 -12.99 -1.32
CA VAL A 119 -11.60 -11.91 -1.69
C VAL A 119 -10.22 -12.26 -1.16
N LEU A 120 -9.25 -12.41 -2.05
CA LEU A 120 -7.89 -12.85 -1.76
C LEU A 120 -6.88 -11.75 -2.09
N HIS A 121 -5.75 -11.74 -1.39
CA HIS A 121 -4.72 -10.72 -1.53
C HIS A 121 -3.34 -11.33 -1.77
N ASN A 122 -2.65 -10.90 -2.85
CA ASN A 122 -1.23 -11.20 -3.11
C ASN A 122 -0.83 -12.69 -3.05
N ASP A 123 -1.77 -13.62 -3.12
CA ASP A 123 -1.52 -15.05 -2.94
C ASP A 123 -2.19 -15.87 -4.08
N PRO A 124 -1.56 -15.94 -5.27
CA PRO A 124 -2.09 -16.71 -6.38
C PRO A 124 -2.18 -18.22 -6.08
N GLU A 125 -1.36 -18.72 -5.16
CA GLU A 125 -1.39 -20.14 -4.74
C GLU A 125 -2.64 -20.43 -3.93
N MET A 126 -3.02 -19.50 -3.03
CA MET A 126 -4.28 -19.56 -2.31
C MET A 126 -5.46 -19.58 -3.26
N ALA A 127 -5.45 -18.74 -4.31
CA ALA A 127 -6.52 -18.71 -5.31
C ALA A 127 -6.70 -20.07 -6.00
N VAL A 128 -5.59 -20.70 -6.41
CA VAL A 128 -5.61 -22.04 -7.02
C VAL A 128 -6.13 -23.09 -6.03
N HIS A 129 -5.72 -23.02 -4.77
CA HIS A 129 -6.18 -23.93 -3.74
C HIS A 129 -7.68 -23.77 -3.46
N MET A 130 -8.14 -22.53 -3.32
CA MET A 130 -9.55 -22.19 -3.10
C MET A 130 -10.44 -22.67 -4.25
N ARG A 131 -10.03 -22.47 -5.52
CA ARG A 131 -10.76 -22.96 -6.68
C ARG A 131 -10.92 -24.48 -6.68
N ARG A 132 -9.89 -25.24 -6.24
CA ARG A 132 -9.97 -26.70 -6.13
C ARG A 132 -10.93 -27.15 -5.05
N CYS A 133 -10.96 -26.43 -3.92
CA CYS A 133 -11.82 -26.79 -2.77
C CYS A 133 -13.27 -26.30 -2.93
N PHE A 134 -13.46 -25.17 -3.64
CA PHE A 134 -14.74 -24.50 -3.83
C PHE A 134 -14.92 -24.11 -5.32
N PRO A 135 -15.18 -25.09 -6.19
CA PRO A 135 -15.12 -24.90 -7.66
C PRO A 135 -16.19 -23.95 -8.20
N LYS A 136 -17.28 -23.72 -7.48
CA LYS A 136 -18.41 -22.86 -7.92
C LYS A 136 -18.41 -21.47 -7.30
N SER A 137 -17.51 -21.19 -6.35
CA SER A 137 -17.48 -19.91 -5.65
C SER A 137 -16.89 -18.80 -6.52
N VAL A 138 -17.38 -17.60 -6.36
CA VAL A 138 -16.74 -16.39 -6.92
C VAL A 138 -15.44 -16.14 -6.18
N ILE A 139 -14.33 -15.99 -6.90
CA ILE A 139 -13.00 -15.72 -6.35
C ILE A 139 -12.50 -14.43 -6.99
N VAL A 140 -12.44 -13.37 -6.22
CA VAL A 140 -11.78 -12.11 -6.57
C VAL A 140 -10.38 -12.13 -5.99
N HIS A 141 -9.36 -11.98 -6.81
CA HIS A 141 -7.98 -11.90 -6.35
C HIS A 141 -7.40 -10.53 -6.65
N LEU A 142 -7.00 -9.80 -5.59
CA LEU A 142 -6.45 -8.46 -5.68
C LEU A 142 -4.94 -8.47 -5.42
N PHE A 143 -4.17 -8.02 -6.41
CA PHE A 143 -2.75 -7.77 -6.22
C PHE A 143 -2.49 -6.35 -5.72
N HIS A 144 -1.81 -6.28 -4.58
CA HIS A 144 -1.28 -5.04 -3.99
C HIS A 144 0.18 -4.78 -4.38
N ASN A 145 0.85 -5.77 -4.95
CA ASN A 145 2.25 -5.69 -5.39
C ASN A 145 2.47 -6.61 -6.59
N ALA A 146 3.47 -6.30 -7.38
CA ALA A 146 3.97 -7.14 -8.46
C ALA A 146 4.80 -8.32 -7.92
N ASN A 147 4.14 -9.30 -7.30
CA ASN A 147 4.78 -10.44 -6.65
C ASN A 147 4.72 -11.68 -7.56
N PRO A 148 5.85 -12.15 -8.12
CA PRO A 148 5.89 -13.37 -8.90
C PRO A 148 5.68 -14.60 -8.02
N CYS A 149 5.10 -15.66 -8.61
CA CYS A 149 4.94 -16.98 -8.01
C CYS A 149 5.68 -18.06 -8.82
N SER A 150 5.60 -19.33 -8.39
CA SER A 150 6.17 -20.43 -9.14
C SER A 150 5.45 -20.64 -10.48
N GLU A 151 6.15 -21.18 -11.46
CA GLU A 151 5.62 -21.42 -12.81
C GLU A 151 4.34 -22.28 -12.80
N THR A 152 4.25 -23.25 -11.90
CA THR A 152 3.07 -24.10 -11.73
C THR A 152 1.82 -23.29 -11.39
N TYR A 153 1.93 -22.36 -10.43
CA TYR A 153 0.81 -21.51 -10.05
C TYR A 153 0.56 -20.37 -11.04
N ARG A 154 1.62 -19.87 -11.67
CA ARG A 154 1.50 -18.89 -12.73
C ARG A 154 0.57 -19.36 -13.85
N ARG A 155 0.74 -20.61 -14.29
CA ARG A 155 -0.12 -21.23 -15.35
C ARG A 155 -1.54 -21.53 -14.89
N GLN A 156 -1.75 -21.83 -13.61
CA GLN A 156 -3.06 -22.23 -13.09
C GLN A 156 -3.90 -21.04 -12.61
N PHE A 157 -3.25 -19.91 -12.28
CA PHE A 157 -3.91 -18.74 -11.70
C PHE A 157 -5.04 -18.17 -12.55
N PRO A 158 -4.92 -17.99 -13.90
CA PRO A 158 -6.01 -17.44 -14.69
C PRO A 158 -7.30 -18.26 -14.62
N GLY A 159 -7.21 -19.58 -14.57
CA GLY A 159 -8.37 -20.47 -14.41
C GLY A 159 -8.88 -20.59 -12.97
N ALA A 160 -8.14 -20.08 -12.01
CA ALA A 160 -8.50 -20.17 -10.59
C ALA A 160 -9.37 -19.00 -10.11
N VAL A 161 -9.30 -17.85 -10.73
CA VAL A 161 -10.03 -16.65 -10.33
C VAL A 161 -11.25 -16.41 -11.20
N THR A 162 -12.27 -15.78 -10.62
CA THR A 162 -13.42 -15.23 -11.36
C THR A 162 -13.05 -13.83 -11.84
N VAL A 163 -12.43 -13.03 -10.96
CA VAL A 163 -11.95 -11.69 -11.27
C VAL A 163 -10.51 -11.57 -10.81
N ALA A 164 -9.61 -11.27 -11.74
CA ALA A 164 -8.25 -10.84 -11.45
C ALA A 164 -8.24 -9.31 -11.35
N ALA A 165 -7.72 -8.77 -10.23
CA ALA A 165 -7.75 -7.34 -9.96
C ALA A 165 -6.39 -6.82 -9.47
N GLY A 166 -6.14 -5.54 -9.71
CA GLY A 166 -4.95 -4.84 -9.24
C GLY A 166 -5.29 -3.49 -8.60
N VAL A 167 -4.47 -3.04 -7.66
CA VAL A 167 -4.67 -1.74 -7.00
C VAL A 167 -4.37 -0.53 -7.89
N SER A 168 -4.00 -0.76 -9.14
CA SER A 168 -3.71 0.26 -10.16
C SER A 168 -3.72 -0.38 -11.54
N ASP A 169 -3.85 0.41 -12.58
CA ASP A 169 -3.70 -0.04 -13.97
C ASP A 169 -2.27 -0.56 -14.23
N PHE A 170 -1.28 -0.01 -13.52
CA PHE A 170 0.09 -0.55 -13.55
C PHE A 170 0.12 -2.00 -13.08
N ILE A 171 -0.51 -2.35 -11.97
CA ILE A 171 -0.58 -3.72 -11.44
C ILE A 171 -1.46 -4.61 -12.33
N CYS A 172 -2.53 -4.08 -12.91
CA CYS A 172 -3.35 -4.81 -13.87
C CYS A 172 -2.53 -5.22 -15.10
N ARG A 173 -1.83 -4.30 -15.74
CA ARG A 173 -0.93 -4.60 -16.88
C ARG A 173 0.18 -5.60 -16.51
N TRP A 174 0.75 -5.48 -15.30
CA TRP A 174 1.73 -6.46 -14.82
C TRP A 174 1.13 -7.87 -14.74
N GLN A 175 -0.09 -8.02 -14.19
CA GLN A 175 -0.79 -9.32 -14.11
C GLN A 175 -1.05 -9.91 -15.49
N GLU A 176 -1.58 -9.10 -16.40
CA GLU A 176 -1.88 -9.52 -17.77
C GLU A 176 -0.64 -10.08 -18.45
N ASN A 177 0.47 -9.37 -18.37
CA ASN A 177 1.74 -9.82 -18.93
C ASN A 177 2.32 -11.04 -18.21
N TYR A 178 2.31 -11.04 -16.88
CA TYR A 178 2.96 -12.08 -16.09
C TYR A 178 2.20 -13.41 -16.14
N PHE A 179 0.88 -13.39 -16.01
CA PHE A 179 0.04 -14.58 -15.99
C PHE A 179 -0.51 -14.98 -17.39
N GLY A 180 -0.33 -14.18 -18.40
CA GLY A 180 -0.92 -14.39 -19.72
C GLY A 180 -2.44 -14.21 -19.74
N ILE A 181 -2.96 -13.29 -18.92
CA ILE A 181 -4.36 -12.89 -18.91
C ILE A 181 -4.58 -11.95 -20.12
N PRO A 182 -5.71 -12.05 -20.85
CA PRO A 182 -5.97 -11.15 -21.95
C PRO A 182 -5.96 -9.67 -21.52
N ALA A 183 -5.32 -8.83 -22.32
CA ALA A 183 -5.20 -7.41 -22.02
C ALA A 183 -6.57 -6.74 -21.85
N GLY A 184 -6.70 -5.89 -20.82
CA GLY A 184 -7.93 -5.15 -20.51
C GLY A 184 -9.03 -5.99 -19.84
N THR A 185 -8.74 -7.24 -19.43
CA THR A 185 -9.72 -8.08 -18.71
C THR A 185 -9.53 -8.10 -17.20
N THR A 186 -8.42 -7.58 -16.73
CA THR A 186 -8.21 -7.35 -15.28
C THR A 186 -8.96 -6.12 -14.80
N LYS A 187 -9.38 -6.12 -13.54
CA LYS A 187 -10.16 -5.01 -12.95
C LYS A 187 -9.29 -4.15 -12.04
N THR A 188 -9.23 -2.87 -12.31
CA THR A 188 -8.57 -1.93 -11.39
C THR A 188 -9.48 -1.65 -10.20
N ILE A 189 -8.95 -1.89 -8.99
CA ILE A 189 -9.60 -1.62 -7.70
C ILE A 189 -8.63 -0.73 -6.90
N TYR A 190 -8.73 0.57 -7.08
CA TYR A 190 -7.86 1.52 -6.40
C TYR A 190 -8.00 1.42 -4.88
N ASN A 191 -6.89 1.66 -4.17
CA ASN A 191 -6.95 1.87 -2.73
C ASN A 191 -7.65 3.19 -2.40
N GLY A 192 -8.29 3.24 -1.24
CA GLY A 192 -8.93 4.44 -0.75
C GLY A 192 -8.07 5.27 0.19
N VAL A 193 -8.56 6.47 0.51
CA VAL A 193 -8.09 7.33 1.58
C VAL A 193 -9.29 7.81 2.40
N ASP A 194 -9.11 7.95 3.72
CA ASP A 194 -10.15 8.51 4.60
C ASP A 194 -10.12 10.04 4.52
N LEU A 195 -11.06 10.60 3.71
CA LEU A 195 -11.16 12.03 3.48
C LEU A 195 -11.62 12.85 4.71
N GLN A 196 -12.09 12.19 5.76
CA GLN A 196 -12.47 12.84 7.02
C GLN A 196 -11.25 12.97 7.95
N GLN A 197 -10.33 12.02 7.90
CA GLN A 197 -9.08 12.07 8.66
C GLN A 197 -8.03 12.94 7.95
N PHE A 198 -7.85 12.73 6.63
CA PHE A 198 -6.93 13.48 5.79
C PHE A 198 -7.64 14.67 5.20
N THR A 199 -7.53 15.81 5.87
CA THR A 199 -8.15 17.09 5.47
C THR A 199 -7.09 18.17 5.27
N PRO A 200 -7.31 19.10 4.36
CA PRO A 200 -6.49 20.31 4.28
C PRO A 200 -6.45 21.06 5.61
N SER A 201 -5.37 21.78 5.88
CA SER A 201 -5.30 22.68 7.02
C SER A 201 -6.30 23.83 6.84
N GLU A 202 -7.07 24.15 7.89
CA GLU A 202 -8.02 25.28 7.86
C GLU A 202 -7.31 26.62 7.69
N LYS A 203 -6.09 26.71 8.18
CA LYS A 203 -5.22 27.90 8.05
C LYS A 203 -3.90 27.48 7.42
N THR A 204 -3.39 28.28 6.52
CA THR A 204 -2.01 28.08 6.07
C THR A 204 -1.10 28.20 7.29
N PRO A 205 -0.28 27.19 7.59
CA PRO A 205 0.67 27.31 8.71
C PRO A 205 1.54 28.56 8.55
N ASP A 206 1.78 29.25 9.67
CA ASP A 206 2.67 30.39 9.70
C ASP A 206 4.13 29.96 9.54
N GLY A 207 4.95 30.82 8.92
CA GLY A 207 6.36 30.56 8.73
C GLY A 207 6.73 29.97 7.37
N PRO A 208 7.99 29.53 7.22
CA PRO A 208 8.51 28.95 5.99
C PRO A 208 7.75 27.67 5.58
N PRO A 209 7.53 27.47 4.28
CA PRO A 209 6.88 26.24 3.80
C PRO A 209 7.60 24.98 4.26
N VAL A 210 6.83 23.96 4.64
CA VAL A 210 7.33 22.65 5.03
C VAL A 210 7.18 21.68 3.87
N ILE A 211 8.29 21.07 3.46
CA ILE A 211 8.32 19.98 2.49
C ILE A 211 8.30 18.66 3.26
N SER A 212 7.28 17.84 3.04
CA SER A 212 7.09 16.58 3.76
C SER A 212 7.38 15.35 2.91
N PHE A 213 7.92 14.33 3.53
CA PHE A 213 7.96 12.94 3.08
C PHE A 213 7.21 12.07 4.09
N LEU A 214 6.47 11.08 3.61
CA LEU A 214 5.82 10.07 4.45
C LEU A 214 6.11 8.67 3.91
N GLY A 215 6.68 7.80 4.73
CA GLY A 215 6.92 6.41 4.35
C GLY A 215 8.05 5.75 5.12
N ARG A 216 8.38 4.53 4.71
CA ARG A 216 9.59 3.88 5.23
C ARG A 216 10.83 4.65 4.79
N THR A 217 11.79 4.76 5.69
CA THR A 217 13.06 5.43 5.40
C THR A 217 14.11 4.43 4.91
N ASP A 218 13.81 3.77 3.79
CA ASP A 218 14.72 2.86 3.10
C ASP A 218 15.05 3.35 1.68
N ALA A 219 16.06 2.75 1.06
CA ALA A 219 16.53 3.14 -0.26
C ALA A 219 15.45 3.03 -1.35
N SER A 220 14.45 2.17 -1.20
CA SER A 220 13.36 2.03 -2.17
C SER A 220 12.41 3.22 -2.17
N LYS A 221 12.17 3.86 -1.01
CA LYS A 221 11.35 5.05 -0.83
C LYS A 221 12.13 6.36 -0.99
N ALA A 222 13.45 6.29 -0.96
CA ALA A 222 14.38 7.34 -1.32
C ALA A 222 14.23 8.71 -0.65
N PRO A 223 14.03 8.82 0.68
CA PRO A 223 14.08 10.12 1.35
C PRO A 223 15.42 10.86 1.19
N ASP A 224 16.51 10.16 0.89
CA ASP A 224 17.80 10.77 0.57
C ASP A 224 17.73 11.65 -0.69
N LEU A 225 16.93 11.29 -1.69
CA LEU A 225 16.75 12.10 -2.89
C LEU A 225 16.09 13.45 -2.58
N LEU A 226 15.11 13.46 -1.67
CA LEU A 226 14.54 14.70 -1.16
C LEU A 226 15.59 15.56 -0.44
N LEU A 227 16.39 14.98 0.45
CA LEU A 227 17.44 15.72 1.18
C LEU A 227 18.49 16.31 0.23
N ARG A 228 18.90 15.57 -0.79
CA ARG A 228 19.83 16.05 -1.83
C ARG A 228 19.22 17.21 -2.64
N ALA A 229 17.98 17.08 -3.09
CA ALA A 229 17.27 18.13 -3.82
C ALA A 229 17.09 19.37 -2.93
N ALA A 230 16.72 19.20 -1.66
CA ALA A 230 16.62 20.28 -0.69
C ALA A 230 17.96 21.01 -0.48
N ARG A 231 19.07 20.29 -0.49
CA ARG A 231 20.41 20.88 -0.37
C ARG A 231 20.77 21.73 -1.60
N LYS A 232 20.35 21.33 -2.81
CA LYS A 232 20.49 22.19 -4.00
C LYS A 232 19.67 23.48 -3.86
N LEU A 233 18.44 23.38 -3.33
CA LEU A 233 17.60 24.55 -3.06
C LEU A 233 18.19 25.46 -2.01
N ALA A 234 18.80 24.93 -0.96
CA ALA A 234 19.43 25.69 0.12
C ALA A 234 20.54 26.64 -0.35
N ARG A 235 21.09 26.45 -1.56
CA ARG A 235 22.00 27.39 -2.20
C ARG A 235 21.32 28.64 -2.74
N LYS A 236 20.00 28.59 -2.97
CA LYS A 236 19.20 29.69 -3.54
C LYS A 236 18.32 30.39 -2.52
N THR A 237 17.72 29.63 -1.62
CA THR A 237 16.81 30.13 -0.58
C THR A 237 16.95 29.30 0.71
N LYS A 238 16.71 29.97 1.85
CA LYS A 238 16.63 29.32 3.18
C LYS A 238 15.20 29.32 3.73
N ASP A 239 14.24 29.83 2.96
CA ASP A 239 12.85 30.02 3.39
C ASP A 239 12.02 28.75 3.17
N PHE A 240 12.47 27.62 3.74
CA PHE A 240 11.72 26.35 3.81
C PHE A 240 12.28 25.45 4.90
N SER A 241 11.54 24.39 5.22
CA SER A 241 12.00 23.31 6.09
C SER A 241 11.61 21.95 5.52
N VAL A 242 12.22 20.88 6.04
CA VAL A 242 11.96 19.51 5.61
C VAL A 242 11.48 18.67 6.78
N GLN A 243 10.44 17.85 6.57
CA GLN A 243 10.08 16.80 7.52
C GLN A 243 10.04 15.43 6.85
N ILE A 244 10.62 14.43 7.52
CA ILE A 244 10.62 13.04 7.09
C ILE A 244 9.87 12.22 8.13
N LEU A 245 8.66 11.80 7.77
CA LEU A 245 7.74 11.07 8.64
C LEU A 245 7.84 9.58 8.37
N GLY A 246 8.30 8.84 9.37
CA GLY A 246 8.44 7.39 9.33
C GLY A 246 9.83 6.90 9.69
N ALA A 247 9.98 5.59 9.69
CA ALA A 247 11.24 4.91 9.98
C ALA A 247 11.42 3.69 9.06
N ARG A 248 12.57 3.02 9.16
CA ARG A 248 12.90 1.86 8.31
C ARG A 248 11.91 0.71 8.48
N PHE A 249 11.70 0.26 9.72
CA PHE A 249 10.74 -0.78 10.11
C PHE A 249 10.26 -0.56 11.56
N TYR A 250 9.12 -1.14 11.90
CA TYR A 250 8.57 -1.14 13.27
C TYR A 250 9.44 -1.93 14.27
N TRP A 251 10.36 -2.76 13.79
CA TRP A 251 11.23 -3.63 14.60
C TRP A 251 12.63 -3.02 14.63
N GLY A 252 12.89 -2.19 15.61
CA GLY A 252 14.16 -1.49 15.78
C GLY A 252 15.36 -2.43 15.66
N SER A 253 16.24 -2.12 14.77
CA SER A 253 17.60 -2.63 14.67
C SER A 253 18.57 -1.44 14.64
N GLU A 254 19.82 -1.68 14.94
CA GLU A 254 20.90 -0.71 14.79
C GLU A 254 20.83 0.02 13.43
N PRO A 255 21.18 1.31 13.39
CA PRO A 255 21.19 2.07 12.15
C PRO A 255 22.10 1.40 11.11
N ASP A 256 21.55 1.13 9.93
CA ASP A 256 22.35 0.63 8.80
C ASP A 256 23.01 1.79 8.04
N ASP A 257 23.77 1.44 6.99
CA ASP A 257 24.47 2.43 6.16
C ASP A 257 23.53 3.48 5.56
N TYR A 258 22.31 3.08 5.22
CA TYR A 258 21.33 4.01 4.67
C TYR A 258 20.77 4.99 5.73
N GLN A 259 20.57 4.54 6.96
CA GLN A 259 20.16 5.45 8.05
C GLN A 259 21.31 6.43 8.36
N ARG A 260 22.57 5.97 8.40
CA ARG A 260 23.74 6.85 8.56
C ARG A 260 23.85 7.88 7.43
N LEU A 261 23.55 7.49 6.18
CA LEU A 261 23.47 8.43 5.05
C LEU A 261 22.40 9.50 5.29
N LEU A 262 21.21 9.12 5.75
CA LEU A 262 20.15 10.07 6.03
C LEU A 262 20.51 11.02 7.18
N ASP A 263 21.21 10.53 8.21
CA ASP A 263 21.69 11.36 9.32
C ASP A 263 22.72 12.38 8.81
N GLN A 264 23.67 11.94 7.99
CA GLN A 264 24.68 12.80 7.39
C GLN A 264 24.03 13.89 6.52
N LEU A 265 23.14 13.52 5.58
CA LEU A 265 22.47 14.47 4.69
C LEU A 265 21.59 15.46 5.45
N SER A 266 20.94 15.01 6.54
CA SER A 266 20.16 15.89 7.41
C SER A 266 21.07 16.92 8.11
N SER A 267 22.19 16.48 8.70
CA SER A 267 23.14 17.37 9.37
C SER A 267 23.80 18.36 8.41
N GLU A 268 24.11 17.94 7.18
CA GLU A 268 24.63 18.81 6.13
C GLU A 268 23.61 19.90 5.76
N LEU A 269 22.33 19.53 5.64
CA LEU A 269 21.25 20.44 5.31
C LEU A 269 20.97 21.43 6.47
N GLU A 270 21.05 20.97 7.72
CA GLU A 270 20.96 21.82 8.92
C GLU A 270 22.14 22.80 9.00
N HIS A 271 23.34 22.37 8.69
CA HIS A 271 24.50 23.25 8.58
C HIS A 271 24.32 24.32 7.49
N ASP A 272 23.65 23.96 6.40
CA ASP A 272 23.23 24.89 5.34
C ASP A 272 22.08 25.83 5.79
N GLY A 273 21.59 25.74 7.02
CA GLY A 273 20.59 26.62 7.61
C GLY A 273 19.12 26.22 7.36
N ILE A 274 18.86 24.99 6.94
CA ILE A 274 17.52 24.44 6.73
C ILE A 274 17.15 23.54 7.90
N SER A 275 16.00 23.76 8.52
CA SER A 275 15.49 22.85 9.58
C SER A 275 15.04 21.51 9.00
N VAL A 276 15.54 20.42 9.57
CA VAL A 276 15.17 19.05 9.20
C VAL A 276 14.57 18.32 10.41
N ARG A 277 13.30 17.94 10.30
CA ARG A 277 12.60 17.22 11.36
C ARG A 277 12.41 15.74 10.97
N ARG A 278 12.97 14.82 11.76
CA ARG A 278 12.85 13.37 11.59
C ARG A 278 12.37 12.70 12.88
N PRO A 279 11.05 12.66 13.15
CA PRO A 279 10.52 12.13 14.42
C PRO A 279 10.60 10.61 14.54
N GLY A 280 11.02 9.91 13.47
CA GLY A 280 10.99 8.45 13.42
C GLY A 280 9.58 7.89 13.20
N VAL A 281 9.27 6.78 13.87
CA VAL A 281 7.94 6.13 13.79
C VAL A 281 6.89 7.05 14.40
N ILE A 282 5.84 7.32 13.66
CA ILE A 282 4.64 8.03 14.14
C ILE A 282 3.44 7.09 14.07
N SER A 283 2.49 7.26 14.99
CA SER A 283 1.25 6.46 14.95
C SER A 283 0.42 6.80 13.72
N ARG A 284 -0.31 5.82 13.19
CA ARG A 284 -1.20 6.03 12.04
C ARG A 284 -2.19 7.18 12.28
N SER A 285 -2.70 7.31 13.50
CA SER A 285 -3.62 8.37 13.90
C SER A 285 -2.98 9.77 13.94
N ALA A 286 -1.66 9.86 14.08
CA ALA A 286 -0.95 11.15 14.10
C ALA A 286 -0.60 11.65 12.69
N VAL A 287 -0.55 10.74 11.67
CA VAL A 287 -0.15 11.09 10.29
C VAL A 287 -0.95 12.26 9.72
N PRO A 288 -2.30 12.31 9.81
CA PRO A 288 -3.06 13.44 9.26
C PRO A 288 -2.66 14.78 9.89
N GLY A 289 -2.45 14.81 11.21
CA GLY A 289 -2.00 16.01 11.93
C GLY A 289 -0.61 16.46 11.51
N GLU A 290 0.30 15.54 11.22
CA GLU A 290 1.64 15.87 10.76
C GLU A 290 1.63 16.37 9.30
N LEU A 291 0.83 15.78 8.42
CA LEU A 291 0.70 16.27 7.04
C LEU A 291 0.10 17.67 6.97
N ARG A 292 -0.86 18.02 7.82
CA ARG A 292 -1.44 19.39 7.89
C ARG A 292 -0.42 20.50 8.23
N LYS A 293 0.74 20.16 8.76
CA LYS A 293 1.83 21.12 9.01
C LYS A 293 2.62 21.47 7.73
N ALA A 294 2.48 20.67 6.69
CA ALA A 294 3.21 20.82 5.44
C ALA A 294 2.40 21.55 4.36
N GLN A 295 3.07 21.99 3.30
CA GLN A 295 2.48 22.61 2.10
C GLN A 295 2.84 21.85 0.83
N ILE A 296 3.94 21.11 0.86
CA ILE A 296 4.42 20.30 -0.28
C ILE A 296 4.64 18.88 0.24
N HIS A 297 4.22 17.90 -0.54
CA HIS A 297 4.46 16.48 -0.25
C HIS A 297 5.28 15.84 -1.34
N VAL A 298 6.38 15.17 -0.97
CA VAL A 298 7.31 14.54 -1.90
C VAL A 298 7.26 13.03 -1.76
N VAL A 299 7.12 12.34 -2.89
CA VAL A 299 7.14 10.87 -2.98
C VAL A 299 8.25 10.45 -3.96
N PRO A 300 9.50 10.37 -3.53
CA PRO A 300 10.66 10.22 -4.41
C PRO A 300 11.03 8.75 -4.67
N SER A 301 10.07 7.84 -4.62
CA SER A 301 10.31 6.39 -4.68
C SER A 301 11.17 5.97 -5.89
N ARG A 302 12.16 5.10 -5.61
CA ARG A 302 12.97 4.42 -6.62
C ARG A 302 12.30 3.17 -7.17
N TRP A 303 11.42 2.59 -6.39
CA TRP A 303 10.73 1.39 -6.79
C TRP A 303 9.37 1.72 -7.45
N ASP A 304 8.88 0.80 -8.26
CA ASP A 304 7.58 0.95 -8.90
C ASP A 304 6.46 0.77 -7.88
N GLU A 305 5.97 1.90 -7.36
CA GLU A 305 4.87 1.90 -6.40
C GLU A 305 3.63 1.24 -6.99
N PRO A 306 3.04 0.26 -6.33
CA PRO A 306 1.82 -0.34 -6.85
C PRO A 306 0.65 0.64 -6.95
N PHE A 307 0.53 1.54 -5.97
CA PHE A 307 -0.48 2.60 -5.90
C PHE A 307 0.10 3.89 -5.31
N GLY A 308 0.67 3.80 -4.09
CA GLY A 308 1.22 4.94 -3.37
C GLY A 308 0.21 5.54 -2.38
N LEU A 309 -0.10 4.84 -1.29
CA LEU A 309 -0.98 5.37 -0.24
C LEU A 309 -0.50 6.72 0.30
N ALA A 310 0.82 6.89 0.54
CA ALA A 310 1.37 8.16 0.99
C ALA A 310 1.10 9.31 0.00
N THR A 311 1.07 9.01 -1.30
CA THR A 311 0.73 9.98 -2.35
C THR A 311 -0.70 10.48 -2.16
N VAL A 312 -1.67 9.57 -2.10
CA VAL A 312 -3.09 9.96 -1.99
C VAL A 312 -3.39 10.59 -0.62
N GLU A 313 -2.67 10.23 0.45
CA GLU A 313 -2.77 10.85 1.78
C GLU A 313 -2.28 12.31 1.76
N GLY A 314 -1.16 12.57 1.08
CA GLY A 314 -0.67 13.93 0.84
C GLY A 314 -1.65 14.76 0.00
N MET A 315 -2.18 14.16 -1.08
CA MET A 315 -3.21 14.79 -1.92
C MET A 315 -4.49 15.10 -1.14
N ALA A 316 -4.99 14.15 -0.35
CA ALA A 316 -6.19 14.32 0.47
C ALA A 316 -6.00 15.41 1.54
N SER A 317 -4.78 15.59 2.03
CA SER A 317 -4.42 16.66 2.97
C SER A 317 -4.28 18.04 2.29
N GLY A 318 -4.52 18.14 0.97
CA GLY A 318 -4.46 19.39 0.23
C GLY A 318 -3.04 19.92 -0.02
N LEU A 319 -2.04 19.04 -0.01
CA LEU A 319 -0.64 19.39 -0.26
C LEU A 319 -0.34 19.40 -1.76
N ALA A 320 0.51 20.31 -2.20
CA ALA A 320 1.08 20.23 -3.55
C ALA A 320 2.01 19.02 -3.63
N VAL A 321 1.69 18.07 -4.50
CA VAL A 321 2.43 16.80 -4.58
C VAL A 321 3.49 16.85 -5.67
N VAL A 322 4.70 16.39 -5.34
CA VAL A 322 5.81 16.15 -6.29
C VAL A 322 6.22 14.69 -6.14
N ALA A 323 6.05 13.88 -7.17
CA ALA A 323 6.29 12.45 -7.09
C ALA A 323 7.15 11.93 -8.25
N SER A 324 7.90 10.86 -7.99
CA SER A 324 8.63 10.16 -9.05
C SER A 324 7.65 9.45 -9.99
N ARG A 325 7.96 9.41 -11.28
CA ARG A 325 7.19 8.72 -12.33
C ARG A 325 7.44 7.23 -12.25
N THR A 326 6.88 6.57 -11.22
CA THR A 326 7.10 5.14 -10.92
C THR A 326 5.79 4.40 -10.69
N GLY A 327 5.63 3.24 -11.34
CA GLY A 327 4.49 2.36 -11.14
C GLY A 327 3.13 3.05 -11.24
N GLY A 328 2.25 2.79 -10.25
CA GLY A 328 0.92 3.38 -10.14
C GLY A 328 0.91 4.82 -9.63
N THR A 329 2.05 5.35 -9.11
CA THR A 329 2.09 6.73 -8.59
C THR A 329 1.71 7.76 -9.65
N ALA A 330 2.18 7.57 -10.90
CA ALA A 330 1.90 8.50 -11.98
C ALA A 330 0.39 8.58 -12.31
N GLU A 331 -0.32 7.46 -12.27
CA GLU A 331 -1.78 7.44 -12.50
C GLU A 331 -2.56 8.02 -11.33
N VAL A 332 -2.07 7.85 -10.09
CA VAL A 332 -2.69 8.46 -8.90
C VAL A 332 -2.56 9.97 -8.94
N VAL A 333 -1.38 10.49 -9.19
CA VAL A 333 -1.11 11.93 -9.29
C VAL A 333 -1.83 12.55 -10.50
N GLY A 334 -1.72 11.95 -11.69
CA GLY A 334 -2.28 12.49 -12.93
C GLY A 334 -1.83 13.95 -13.15
N ASP A 335 -2.78 14.82 -13.48
CA ASP A 335 -2.54 16.24 -13.71
C ASP A 335 -2.60 17.10 -12.43
N ALA A 336 -2.81 16.47 -11.27
CA ALA A 336 -3.00 17.17 -9.99
C ALA A 336 -1.71 17.34 -9.17
N GLY A 337 -0.56 17.13 -9.78
CA GLY A 337 0.75 17.27 -9.13
C GLY A 337 1.89 17.31 -10.16
N PHE A 338 3.09 17.36 -9.66
CA PHE A 338 4.30 17.34 -10.48
C PHE A 338 4.91 15.95 -10.50
N LEU A 339 5.27 15.49 -11.68
CA LEU A 339 5.97 14.21 -11.84
C LEU A 339 7.38 14.45 -12.35
N PHE A 340 8.36 13.82 -11.74
CA PHE A 340 9.76 13.86 -12.16
C PHE A 340 10.29 12.46 -12.50
N GLU A 341 11.29 12.38 -13.35
CA GLU A 341 11.90 11.10 -13.73
C GLU A 341 12.64 10.48 -12.55
N ARG A 342 12.53 9.15 -12.44
CA ARG A 342 13.17 8.37 -11.36
C ARG A 342 14.63 8.78 -11.19
N GLU A 343 15.09 9.03 -9.95
CA GLU A 343 16.45 9.47 -9.61
C GLU A 343 16.81 10.90 -10.07
N SER A 344 15.94 11.62 -10.74
CA SER A 344 16.24 12.97 -11.23
C SER A 344 16.17 14.00 -10.09
N GLU A 345 17.31 14.19 -9.42
CA GLU A 345 17.47 15.18 -8.35
C GLU A 345 17.25 16.60 -8.84
N ASP A 346 17.66 16.89 -10.11
CA ASP A 346 17.53 18.23 -10.69
C ASP A 346 16.08 18.58 -11.03
N GLU A 347 15.29 17.64 -11.58
CA GLU A 347 13.87 17.86 -11.82
C GLU A 347 13.12 18.03 -10.49
N LEU A 348 13.40 17.18 -9.50
CA LEU A 348 12.80 17.31 -8.17
C LEU A 348 13.10 18.68 -7.56
N ALA A 349 14.37 19.12 -7.58
CA ALA A 349 14.77 20.44 -7.08
C ALA A 349 14.10 21.57 -7.86
N GLY A 350 13.97 21.44 -9.18
CA GLY A 350 13.29 22.41 -10.04
C GLY A 350 11.81 22.58 -9.69
N HIS A 351 11.06 21.47 -9.56
CA HIS A 351 9.65 21.51 -9.16
C HIS A 351 9.46 22.08 -7.76
N LEU A 352 10.34 21.72 -6.82
CA LEU A 352 10.30 22.28 -5.47
C LEU A 352 10.59 23.78 -5.47
N ALA A 353 11.57 24.26 -6.26
CA ALA A 353 11.85 25.67 -6.39
C ALA A 353 10.61 26.45 -6.87
N THR A 354 9.98 25.97 -7.96
CA THR A 354 8.76 26.57 -8.50
C THR A 354 7.65 26.67 -7.45
N LEU A 355 7.43 25.59 -6.68
CA LEU A 355 6.40 25.57 -5.64
C LEU A 355 6.77 26.41 -4.41
N LEU A 356 8.03 26.60 -4.09
CA LEU A 356 8.47 27.49 -3.01
C LEU A 356 8.31 28.97 -3.39
N GLU A 357 8.66 29.33 -4.61
CA GLU A 357 8.62 30.71 -5.11
C GLU A 357 7.18 31.19 -5.34
N ASP A 358 6.28 30.33 -5.85
CA ASP A 358 4.89 30.71 -6.15
C ASP A 358 3.88 30.09 -5.15
N LYS A 359 3.50 30.89 -4.16
CA LYS A 359 2.48 30.53 -3.16
C LYS A 359 1.10 30.27 -3.79
N LYS A 360 0.74 30.97 -4.87
CA LYS A 360 -0.57 30.79 -5.53
C LYS A 360 -0.61 29.46 -6.25
N LEU A 361 0.42 29.17 -7.04
CA LEU A 361 0.58 27.90 -7.75
C LEU A 361 0.59 26.72 -6.76
N ARG A 362 1.34 26.83 -5.65
CA ARG A 362 1.36 25.83 -4.58
C ARG A 362 -0.05 25.58 -4.02
N GLY A 363 -0.81 26.64 -3.74
CA GLY A 363 -2.19 26.52 -3.27
C GLY A 363 -3.15 25.97 -4.33
N GLU A 364 -2.94 26.25 -5.59
CA GLU A 364 -3.71 25.68 -6.70
C GLU A 364 -3.49 24.17 -6.82
N TYR A 365 -2.24 23.74 -6.86
CA TYR A 365 -1.93 22.30 -6.90
C TYR A 365 -2.38 21.55 -5.65
N GLY A 366 -2.37 22.18 -4.48
CA GLY A 366 -2.98 21.59 -3.27
C GLY A 366 -4.50 21.36 -3.43
N ARG A 367 -5.22 22.30 -4.05
CA ARG A 367 -6.66 22.14 -4.34
C ARG A 367 -6.92 21.08 -5.41
N LEU A 368 -6.13 21.05 -6.49
CA LEU A 368 -6.23 20.03 -7.53
C LEU A 368 -5.94 18.64 -6.97
N ALA A 369 -4.91 18.51 -6.14
CA ALA A 369 -4.57 17.26 -5.45
C ALA A 369 -5.74 16.77 -4.57
N ARG A 370 -6.34 17.66 -3.76
CA ARG A 370 -7.51 17.31 -2.94
C ARG A 370 -8.69 16.84 -3.79
N ALA A 371 -9.05 17.58 -4.82
CA ALA A 371 -10.16 17.23 -5.71
C ALA A 371 -9.93 15.87 -6.42
N ARG A 372 -8.68 15.56 -6.76
CA ARG A 372 -8.34 14.26 -7.34
C ARG A 372 -8.39 13.14 -6.31
N ALA A 373 -7.95 13.37 -5.06
CA ALA A 373 -8.01 12.40 -3.98
C ALA A 373 -9.46 11.97 -3.66
N GLU A 374 -10.44 12.82 -3.93
CA GLU A 374 -11.86 12.52 -3.75
C GLU A 374 -12.37 11.37 -4.64
N LYS A 375 -11.62 11.02 -5.70
CA LYS A 375 -11.88 9.84 -6.55
C LYS A 375 -11.38 8.54 -5.92
N PHE A 376 -10.55 8.62 -4.90
CA PHE A 376 -9.93 7.46 -4.24
C PHE A 376 -10.46 7.32 -2.81
N THR A 377 -11.71 6.91 -2.66
CA THR A 377 -12.31 6.68 -1.35
C THR A 377 -12.46 5.19 -1.07
N TRP A 378 -12.46 4.81 0.21
CA TRP A 378 -12.71 3.43 0.60
C TRP A 378 -14.12 2.97 0.22
N ASP A 379 -15.10 3.89 0.19
CA ASP A 379 -16.46 3.59 -0.20
C ASP A 379 -16.55 3.27 -1.72
N GLU A 380 -15.76 3.96 -2.56
CA GLU A 380 -15.61 3.62 -3.99
C GLU A 380 -14.89 2.29 -4.17
N THR A 381 -13.78 2.06 -3.42
CA THR A 381 -13.06 0.77 -3.42
C THR A 381 -14.03 -0.37 -3.12
N TRP A 382 -14.84 -0.22 -2.07
CA TRP A 382 -15.87 -1.21 -1.71
C TRP A 382 -16.93 -1.40 -2.79
N SER A 383 -17.41 -0.33 -3.42
CA SER A 383 -18.38 -0.42 -4.51
C SER A 383 -17.87 -1.30 -5.66
N VAL A 384 -16.60 -1.09 -6.07
CA VAL A 384 -15.99 -1.89 -7.15
C VAL A 384 -15.80 -3.36 -6.74
N ILE A 385 -15.47 -3.63 -5.46
CA ILE A 385 -15.38 -5.00 -4.93
C ILE A 385 -16.75 -5.66 -4.92
N ARG A 386 -17.77 -4.96 -4.44
CA ARG A 386 -19.15 -5.46 -4.41
C ARG A 386 -19.63 -5.88 -5.80
N ASP A 387 -19.35 -5.09 -6.83
CA ASP A 387 -19.67 -5.42 -8.21
C ASP A 387 -18.86 -6.64 -8.70
N ALA A 388 -17.59 -6.75 -8.29
CA ALA A 388 -16.72 -7.87 -8.67
C ALA A 388 -17.13 -9.21 -8.01
N ILE A 389 -17.71 -9.20 -6.82
CA ILE A 389 -18.19 -10.42 -6.15
C ILE A 389 -19.58 -10.85 -6.61
N GLN A 390 -20.27 -10.04 -7.39
CA GLN A 390 -21.57 -10.35 -8.01
C GLN A 390 -21.43 -10.85 -9.46
N ALA A 391 -20.21 -10.81 -10.02
CA ALA A 391 -19.91 -11.28 -11.38
C ALA A 391 -19.92 -12.81 -11.42
#